data_88242fa5ef539ebc044cc55d3fde0e3a
#
_entry.id   88242fa5ef539ebc044cc55d3fde0e3a
#
_cell.length_a   1.000
_cell.length_b   1.000
_cell.length_c   1.000
_cell.angle_alpha   90.00
_cell.angle_beta   90.00
_cell.angle_gamma   90.00
#
_symmetry.space_group_name_H-M   'P 1'
#
loop_
_entity.id
_entity.type
_entity.pdbx_description
1 polymer ?
#
loop_
_entity_poly.entity_id
_entity_poly.type
_entity_poly.pdbx_seq_one_letter_code
_entity_poly.pdbx_strand_id
1 'polypeptide(L)'
;SFQRTEANYITSWFARFSIAVGPLVACFVYNYFGMNYVFPTASLLALGAFVLVSRAKFPFKAPAEGIKTFSLDRFYLPQGTPLFVNIILITFSAGLYFSVPHPTGIFLMIFGGLVLAFLAEKFVFADADLKSQIIVGLVLLGAAQLISFASQEFAVEILVPALLGFSLGIIGSRFLLFYIKLAKHCQRGTSVNSFFLAWELGLSLGLGLGFLFHNIPARAHFDVDHPVYNMVESGMLHYALLATIVSLLVYNFLVHPWYMKHKNR
;
A
#
# COMPACT_ATOMS: atom_id res chain seq x y z
N SER A 1 -9.19 17.17 -19.93
CA SER A 1 -8.77 16.97 -18.52
C SER A 1 -9.40 15.74 -17.87
N PHE A 2 -10.62 15.39 -18.19
CA PHE A 2 -11.35 14.22 -17.67
C PHE A 2 -10.62 12.89 -17.99
N GLN A 3 -10.22 12.66 -19.22
CA GLN A 3 -9.50 11.47 -19.67
C GLN A 3 -8.18 11.22 -18.91
N ARG A 4 -7.44 12.28 -18.55
CA ARG A 4 -6.19 12.14 -17.79
C ARG A 4 -6.43 11.69 -16.33
N THR A 5 -7.50 12.17 -15.72
CA THR A 5 -7.86 11.77 -14.35
C THR A 5 -8.30 10.31 -14.32
N GLU A 6 -9.06 9.89 -15.32
CA GLU A 6 -9.50 8.52 -15.51
C GLU A 6 -8.31 7.57 -15.76
N ALA A 7 -7.37 7.94 -16.63
CA ALA A 7 -6.16 7.17 -16.87
C ALA A 7 -5.32 7.00 -15.59
N ASN A 8 -5.11 8.05 -14.80
CA ASN A 8 -4.40 7.96 -13.52
C ASN A 8 -5.14 7.07 -12.52
N TYR A 9 -6.47 7.13 -12.49
CA TYR A 9 -7.29 6.28 -11.65
C TYR A 9 -7.11 4.80 -12.02
N ILE A 10 -7.22 4.46 -13.31
CA ILE A 10 -7.01 3.09 -13.80
C ILE A 10 -5.60 2.61 -13.47
N THR A 11 -4.57 3.39 -13.78
CA THR A 11 -3.16 3.06 -13.49
C THR A 11 -2.96 2.78 -12.01
N SER A 12 -3.60 3.55 -11.13
CA SER A 12 -3.50 3.35 -9.68
C SER A 12 -4.11 2.03 -9.21
N TRP A 13 -5.15 1.53 -9.88
CA TRP A 13 -5.73 0.23 -9.57
C TRP A 13 -4.82 -0.92 -10.00
N PHE A 14 -4.18 -0.82 -11.16
CA PHE A 14 -3.17 -1.82 -11.56
C PHE A 14 -2.01 -1.87 -10.56
N ALA A 15 -1.53 -0.72 -10.07
CA ALA A 15 -0.50 -0.68 -9.04
C ALA A 15 -0.94 -1.35 -7.73
N ARG A 16 -2.21 -1.24 -7.32
CA ARG A 16 -2.72 -1.92 -6.12
C ARG A 16 -2.89 -3.41 -6.34
N PHE A 17 -3.41 -3.83 -7.49
CA PHE A 17 -3.51 -5.25 -7.81
C PHE A 17 -2.14 -5.94 -7.79
N SER A 18 -1.07 -5.22 -8.14
CA SER A 18 0.29 -5.77 -8.11
C SER A 18 0.75 -6.19 -6.70
N ILE A 19 0.20 -5.56 -5.63
CA ILE A 19 0.48 -5.94 -4.23
C ILE A 19 0.07 -7.39 -3.94
N ALA A 20 -1.00 -7.86 -4.56
CA ALA A 20 -1.45 -9.23 -4.42
C ALA A 20 -0.88 -10.15 -5.52
N VAL A 21 -0.86 -9.68 -6.77
CA VAL A 21 -0.43 -10.47 -7.93
C VAL A 21 1.08 -10.77 -7.87
N GLY A 22 1.90 -9.82 -7.44
CA GLY A 22 3.35 -10.01 -7.31
C GLY A 22 3.71 -11.20 -6.41
N PRO A 23 3.28 -11.20 -5.13
CA PRO A 23 3.49 -12.33 -4.24
C PRO A 23 2.85 -13.63 -4.72
N LEU A 24 1.66 -13.61 -5.35
CA LEU A 24 1.06 -14.82 -5.94
C LEU A 24 1.97 -15.44 -6.99
N VAL A 25 2.52 -14.64 -7.90
CA VAL A 25 3.48 -15.13 -8.90
C VAL A 25 4.74 -15.65 -8.24
N ALA A 26 5.26 -14.95 -7.22
CA ALA A 26 6.44 -15.40 -6.48
C ALA A 26 6.19 -16.74 -5.76
N CYS A 27 5.05 -16.91 -5.08
CA CYS A 27 4.64 -18.17 -4.44
C CYS A 27 4.48 -19.29 -5.47
N PHE A 28 3.86 -19.01 -6.62
CA PHE A 28 3.73 -19.99 -7.71
C PHE A 28 5.11 -20.46 -8.19
N VAL A 29 6.00 -19.53 -8.51
CA VAL A 29 7.37 -19.88 -8.96
C VAL A 29 8.12 -20.66 -7.89
N TYR A 30 8.01 -20.24 -6.62
CA TYR A 30 8.63 -20.94 -5.50
C TYR A 30 8.16 -22.39 -5.37
N ASN A 31 6.85 -22.62 -5.43
CA ASN A 31 6.26 -23.94 -5.20
C ASN A 31 6.52 -24.92 -6.36
N TYR A 32 6.57 -24.43 -7.61
CA TYR A 32 6.74 -25.32 -8.77
C TYR A 32 8.18 -25.42 -9.27
N PHE A 33 8.98 -24.38 -9.09
CA PHE A 33 10.36 -24.31 -9.63
C PHE A 33 11.43 -24.14 -8.54
N GLY A 34 11.04 -23.75 -7.32
CA GLY A 34 11.94 -23.56 -6.20
C GLY A 34 12.51 -22.12 -6.09
N MET A 35 13.19 -21.87 -4.96
CA MET A 35 13.69 -20.53 -4.59
C MET A 35 14.64 -19.92 -5.62
N ASN A 36 15.45 -20.74 -6.27
CA ASN A 36 16.47 -20.30 -7.23
C ASN A 36 15.87 -19.60 -8.46
N TYR A 37 14.59 -19.81 -8.76
CA TYR A 37 13.91 -19.21 -9.90
C TYR A 37 13.11 -17.94 -9.57
N VAL A 38 12.89 -17.64 -8.29
CA VAL A 38 12.10 -16.46 -7.86
C VAL A 38 12.79 -15.18 -8.28
N PHE A 39 14.07 -15.01 -7.94
CA PHE A 39 14.83 -13.81 -8.29
C PHE A 39 15.05 -13.64 -9.81
N PRO A 40 15.42 -14.67 -10.58
CA PRO A 40 15.47 -14.56 -12.03
C PRO A 40 14.12 -14.14 -12.65
N THR A 41 13.02 -14.71 -12.19
CA THR A 41 11.68 -14.33 -12.69
C THR A 41 11.36 -12.87 -12.39
N ALA A 42 11.62 -12.39 -11.18
CA ALA A 42 11.45 -11.00 -10.82
C ALA A 42 12.32 -10.08 -11.70
N SER A 43 13.57 -10.47 -11.94
CA SER A 43 14.51 -9.73 -12.80
C SER A 43 14.03 -9.66 -14.25
N LEU A 44 13.51 -10.76 -14.80
CA LEU A 44 12.93 -10.80 -16.15
C LEU A 44 11.71 -9.88 -16.28
N LEU A 45 10.82 -9.88 -15.28
CA LEU A 45 9.66 -9.00 -15.25
C LEU A 45 10.07 -7.52 -15.19
N ALA A 46 11.06 -7.20 -14.34
CA ALA A 46 11.61 -5.84 -14.24
C ALA A 46 12.27 -5.39 -15.56
N LEU A 47 13.02 -6.28 -16.22
CA LEU A 47 13.64 -6.00 -17.50
C LEU A 47 12.59 -5.81 -18.61
N GLY A 48 11.55 -6.62 -18.63
CA GLY A 48 10.39 -6.47 -19.50
C GLY A 48 9.70 -5.12 -19.30
N ALA A 49 9.46 -4.71 -18.08
CA ALA A 49 8.89 -3.40 -17.74
C ALA A 49 9.81 -2.26 -18.21
N PHE A 50 11.13 -2.38 -18.01
CA PHE A 50 12.11 -1.40 -18.50
C PHE A 50 12.08 -1.26 -20.03
N VAL A 51 12.03 -2.37 -20.77
CA VAL A 51 11.94 -2.36 -22.23
C VAL A 51 10.64 -1.70 -22.71
N LEU A 52 9.51 -1.99 -22.04
CA LEU A 52 8.22 -1.35 -22.38
C LEU A 52 8.26 0.16 -22.16
N VAL A 53 8.79 0.61 -21.02
CA VAL A 53 8.91 2.04 -20.70
C VAL A 53 9.88 2.74 -21.65
N SER A 54 11.00 2.11 -22.00
CA SER A 54 12.00 2.69 -22.93
C SER A 54 11.45 2.89 -24.35
N ARG A 55 10.46 2.07 -24.74
CA ARG A 55 9.77 2.21 -26.04
C ARG A 55 8.62 3.22 -26.02
N ALA A 56 8.19 3.68 -24.85
CA ALA A 56 7.11 4.66 -24.76
C ALA A 56 7.56 6.03 -25.29
N LYS A 57 6.92 6.50 -26.34
CA LYS A 57 7.19 7.84 -26.89
C LYS A 57 6.39 8.88 -26.10
N PHE A 58 7.08 9.73 -25.36
CA PHE A 58 6.44 10.86 -24.68
C PHE A 58 6.23 12.00 -25.68
N PRO A 59 4.99 12.51 -25.84
CA PRO A 59 4.67 13.55 -26.81
C PRO A 59 5.24 14.93 -26.47
N PHE A 60 5.79 15.10 -25.27
CA PHE A 60 6.34 16.36 -24.79
C PHE A 60 7.86 16.28 -24.64
N LYS A 61 8.58 17.09 -25.41
CA LYS A 61 9.99 17.36 -25.16
C LYS A 61 10.08 18.43 -24.08
N ALA A 62 10.64 18.10 -22.92
CA ALA A 62 10.98 19.11 -21.93
C ALA A 62 12.07 20.04 -22.51
N PRO A 63 12.01 21.36 -22.28
CA PRO A 63 13.11 22.26 -22.64
C PRO A 63 14.40 21.74 -21.97
N ALA A 64 15.48 21.62 -22.76
CA ALA A 64 16.75 21.07 -22.29
C ALA A 64 17.50 22.02 -21.35
N GLU A 65 17.12 23.30 -21.31
CA GLU A 65 17.83 24.35 -20.55
C GLU A 65 17.40 24.37 -19.09
N GLY A 66 18.37 24.33 -18.18
CA GLY A 66 18.17 24.54 -16.74
C GLY A 66 17.64 23.35 -15.94
N ILE A 67 17.58 22.15 -16.52
CA ILE A 67 17.11 20.97 -15.78
C ILE A 67 18.21 20.50 -14.82
N LYS A 68 17.94 20.62 -13.50
CA LYS A 68 18.81 20.00 -12.49
C LYS A 68 18.74 18.49 -12.61
N THR A 69 19.88 17.81 -12.62
CA THR A 69 19.99 16.35 -12.72
C THR A 69 19.28 15.65 -11.58
N PHE A 70 19.36 16.24 -10.37
CA PHE A 70 18.63 15.80 -9.18
C PHE A 70 17.71 16.91 -8.70
N SER A 71 16.42 16.61 -8.59
CA SER A 71 15.41 17.53 -8.08
C SER A 71 14.32 16.76 -7.34
N LEU A 72 14.17 17.02 -6.02
CA LEU A 72 13.14 16.40 -5.18
C LEU A 72 11.72 16.86 -5.55
N ASP A 73 11.60 18.02 -6.18
CA ASP A 73 10.32 18.60 -6.61
C ASP A 73 9.55 17.76 -7.65
N ARG A 74 10.22 16.78 -8.28
CA ARG A 74 9.60 15.81 -9.20
C ARG A 74 8.99 14.61 -8.50
N PHE A 75 9.48 14.27 -7.32
CA PHE A 75 9.10 13.06 -6.58
C PHE A 75 8.25 13.36 -5.34
N TYR A 76 8.44 14.53 -4.76
CA TYR A 76 7.80 14.90 -3.51
C TYR A 76 7.09 16.24 -3.61
N LEU A 77 5.82 16.26 -3.18
CA LEU A 77 4.97 17.45 -3.13
C LEU A 77 4.96 18.00 -1.68
N PRO A 78 5.76 19.05 -1.36
CA PRO A 78 5.92 19.53 0.02
C PRO A 78 4.58 19.94 0.66
N GLN A 79 3.70 20.54 -0.12
CA GLN A 79 2.36 20.91 0.35
C GLN A 79 1.48 19.69 0.69
N GLY A 80 1.85 18.46 0.33
CA GLY A 80 1.15 17.22 0.66
C GLY A 80 1.74 16.46 1.86
N THR A 81 2.69 17.05 2.60
CA THR A 81 3.37 16.39 3.74
C THR A 81 2.44 15.73 4.75
N PRO A 82 1.32 16.32 5.20
CA PRO A 82 0.42 15.66 6.14
C PRO A 82 -0.22 14.39 5.55
N LEU A 83 -0.58 14.40 4.27
CA LEU A 83 -1.06 13.20 3.57
C LEU A 83 0.04 12.16 3.45
N PHE A 84 1.28 12.59 3.15
CA PHE A 84 2.45 11.75 3.00
C PHE A 84 2.74 10.94 4.28
N VAL A 85 2.84 11.62 5.41
CA VAL A 85 3.09 10.98 6.71
C VAL A 85 1.97 10.02 7.08
N ASN A 86 0.71 10.39 6.83
CA ASN A 86 -0.42 9.54 7.17
C ASN A 86 -0.46 8.26 6.31
N ILE A 87 -0.15 8.34 5.01
CA ILE A 87 -0.04 7.17 4.14
C ILE A 87 1.09 6.25 4.61
N ILE A 88 2.24 6.81 4.98
CA ILE A 88 3.35 6.00 5.53
C ILE A 88 2.87 5.22 6.75
N LEU A 89 2.15 5.85 7.69
CA LEU A 89 1.63 5.15 8.87
C LEU A 89 0.67 4.01 8.52
N ILE A 90 -0.23 4.24 7.55
CA ILE A 90 -1.19 3.23 7.09
C ILE A 90 -0.47 2.05 6.45
N THR A 91 0.42 2.32 5.50
CA THR A 91 1.11 1.27 4.76
C THR A 91 2.20 0.60 5.59
N PHE A 92 2.80 1.29 6.55
CA PHE A 92 3.67 0.72 7.58
C PHE A 92 2.93 -0.34 8.40
N SER A 93 1.71 -0.04 8.84
CA SER A 93 0.85 -0.99 9.54
C SER A 93 0.58 -2.25 8.70
N ALA A 94 0.25 -2.06 7.41
CA ALA A 94 0.07 -3.18 6.48
C ALA A 94 1.38 -3.98 6.27
N GLY A 95 2.51 -3.30 6.17
CA GLY A 95 3.84 -3.92 6.04
C GLY A 95 4.20 -4.79 7.24
N LEU A 96 3.93 -4.32 8.46
CA LEU A 96 4.10 -5.11 9.68
C LEU A 96 3.22 -6.37 9.66
N TYR A 97 1.95 -6.24 9.24
CA TYR A 97 1.07 -7.39 9.09
C TYR A 97 1.62 -8.41 8.08
N PHE A 98 2.09 -7.97 6.92
CA PHE A 98 2.64 -8.86 5.89
C PHE A 98 4.00 -9.47 6.24
N SER A 99 4.69 -8.98 7.26
CA SER A 99 5.95 -9.55 7.73
C SER A 99 5.77 -10.80 8.59
N VAL A 100 4.58 -11.02 9.14
CA VAL A 100 4.22 -12.25 9.86
C VAL A 100 4.01 -13.38 8.84
N PRO A 101 4.43 -14.62 9.13
CA PRO A 101 4.20 -15.76 8.25
C PRO A 101 2.71 -16.00 7.99
N HIS A 102 2.36 -16.17 6.73
CA HIS A 102 0.98 -16.42 6.31
C HIS A 102 0.92 -17.57 5.29
N PRO A 103 -0.21 -18.30 5.22
CA PRO A 103 -0.46 -19.26 4.15
C PRO A 103 -0.41 -18.60 2.77
N THR A 104 0.06 -19.31 1.76
CA THR A 104 0.18 -18.77 0.38
C THR A 104 -1.14 -18.28 -0.21
N GLY A 105 -2.26 -18.82 0.24
CA GLY A 105 -3.61 -18.41 -0.18
C GLY A 105 -4.03 -16.99 0.23
N ILE A 106 -3.32 -16.37 1.20
CA ILE A 106 -3.65 -15.02 1.68
C ILE A 106 -3.68 -13.99 0.53
N PHE A 107 -2.74 -14.07 -0.39
CA PHE A 107 -2.64 -13.09 -1.49
C PHE A 107 -3.81 -13.18 -2.48
N LEU A 108 -4.40 -14.37 -2.64
CA LEU A 108 -5.62 -14.53 -3.45
C LEU A 108 -6.81 -13.86 -2.77
N MET A 109 -6.93 -13.98 -1.45
CA MET A 109 -7.98 -13.32 -0.68
C MET A 109 -7.81 -11.80 -0.67
N ILE A 110 -6.57 -11.30 -0.55
CA ILE A 110 -6.25 -9.86 -0.69
C ILE A 110 -6.66 -9.37 -2.08
N PHE A 111 -6.35 -10.12 -3.13
CA PHE A 111 -6.77 -9.77 -4.49
C PHE A 111 -8.30 -9.68 -4.61
N GLY A 112 -9.02 -10.67 -4.08
CA GLY A 112 -10.47 -10.65 -4.00
C GLY A 112 -11.02 -9.42 -3.27
N GLY A 113 -10.42 -9.07 -2.13
CA GLY A 113 -10.73 -7.85 -1.39
C GLY A 113 -10.50 -6.56 -2.19
N LEU A 114 -9.38 -6.47 -2.93
CA LEU A 114 -9.11 -5.35 -3.82
C LEU A 114 -10.13 -5.23 -4.96
N VAL A 115 -10.54 -6.37 -5.55
CA VAL A 115 -11.60 -6.38 -6.57
C VAL A 115 -12.93 -5.91 -5.99
N LEU A 116 -13.29 -6.38 -4.80
CA LEU A 116 -14.48 -5.91 -4.11
C LEU A 116 -14.42 -4.41 -3.80
N ALA A 117 -13.27 -3.88 -3.40
CA ALA A 117 -13.07 -2.45 -3.19
C ALA A 117 -13.28 -1.64 -4.48
N PHE A 118 -12.75 -2.13 -5.60
CA PHE A 118 -12.95 -1.50 -6.90
C PHE A 118 -14.45 -1.45 -7.29
N LEU A 119 -15.15 -2.55 -7.09
CA LEU A 119 -16.59 -2.61 -7.35
C LEU A 119 -17.37 -1.72 -6.38
N ALA A 120 -17.02 -1.74 -5.09
CA ALA A 120 -17.67 -0.90 -4.09
C ALA A 120 -17.48 0.60 -4.38
N GLU A 121 -16.30 1.03 -4.82
CA GLU A 121 -16.08 2.43 -5.23
C GLU A 121 -16.98 2.84 -6.38
N LYS A 122 -17.21 1.95 -7.33
CA LYS A 122 -18.00 2.25 -8.52
C LYS A 122 -19.49 2.24 -8.26
N PHE A 123 -19.97 1.29 -7.46
CA PHE A 123 -21.41 1.03 -7.32
C PHE A 123 -22.01 1.45 -5.97
N VAL A 124 -21.21 1.41 -4.90
CA VAL A 124 -21.70 1.67 -3.54
C VAL A 124 -21.29 3.06 -3.03
N PHE A 125 -20.06 3.46 -3.30
CA PHE A 125 -19.49 4.70 -2.77
C PHE A 125 -19.44 5.85 -3.78
N ALA A 126 -20.18 5.77 -4.89
CA ALA A 126 -20.15 6.78 -5.95
C ALA A 126 -20.44 8.19 -5.41
N ASP A 127 -21.45 8.32 -4.54
CA ASP A 127 -21.92 9.59 -3.96
C ASP A 127 -21.49 9.79 -2.50
N ALA A 128 -20.72 8.83 -1.91
CA ALA A 128 -20.34 8.92 -0.53
C ALA A 128 -19.20 9.93 -0.30
N ASP A 129 -19.23 10.60 0.86
CA ASP A 129 -18.17 11.55 1.25
C ASP A 129 -16.81 10.85 1.37
N LEU A 130 -15.77 11.48 0.81
CA LEU A 130 -14.41 10.95 0.78
C LEU A 130 -13.83 10.72 2.18
N LYS A 131 -14.20 11.57 3.16
CA LYS A 131 -13.78 11.41 4.54
C LYS A 131 -14.31 10.10 5.13
N SER A 132 -15.60 9.87 4.98
CA SER A 132 -16.28 8.69 5.51
C SER A 132 -15.70 7.40 4.92
N GLN A 133 -15.39 7.40 3.63
CA GLN A 133 -14.79 6.23 2.98
C GLN A 133 -13.42 5.88 3.54
N ILE A 134 -12.56 6.88 3.81
CA ILE A 134 -11.24 6.65 4.42
C ILE A 134 -11.40 6.17 5.85
N ILE A 135 -12.31 6.76 6.64
CA ILE A 135 -12.57 6.32 8.01
C ILE A 135 -13.04 4.85 8.02
N VAL A 136 -14.00 4.49 7.15
CA VAL A 136 -14.45 3.10 7.00
C VAL A 136 -13.29 2.19 6.62
N GLY A 137 -12.46 2.57 5.65
CA GLY A 137 -11.29 1.81 5.28
C GLY A 137 -10.32 1.58 6.46
N LEU A 138 -10.02 2.63 7.24
CA LEU A 138 -9.14 2.53 8.41
C LEU A 138 -9.74 1.70 9.54
N VAL A 139 -11.04 1.81 9.79
CA VAL A 139 -11.76 0.99 10.78
C VAL A 139 -11.73 -0.48 10.37
N LEU A 140 -11.99 -0.78 9.09
CA LEU A 140 -11.94 -2.16 8.58
C LEU A 140 -10.52 -2.73 8.61
N LEU A 141 -9.49 -1.91 8.32
CA LEU A 141 -8.09 -2.30 8.46
C LEU A 141 -7.76 -2.68 9.90
N GLY A 142 -8.14 -1.83 10.85
CA GLY A 142 -7.96 -2.11 12.28
C GLY A 142 -8.75 -3.32 12.75
N ALA A 143 -10.00 -3.48 12.30
CA ALA A 143 -10.82 -4.64 12.62
C ALA A 143 -10.20 -5.94 12.09
N ALA A 144 -9.70 -5.94 10.85
CA ALA A 144 -9.01 -7.09 10.27
C ALA A 144 -7.79 -7.51 11.12
N GLN A 145 -6.96 -6.54 11.53
CA GLN A 145 -5.80 -6.78 12.38
C GLN A 145 -6.20 -7.28 13.77
N LEU A 146 -7.25 -6.72 14.36
CA LEU A 146 -7.77 -7.15 15.66
C LEU A 146 -8.32 -8.58 15.62
N ILE A 147 -9.06 -8.94 14.56
CA ILE A 147 -9.61 -10.28 14.37
C ILE A 147 -8.47 -11.28 14.18
N SER A 148 -7.46 -10.94 13.39
CA SER A 148 -6.28 -11.78 13.18
C SER A 148 -5.54 -12.08 14.49
N PHE A 149 -5.53 -11.14 15.42
CA PHE A 149 -4.95 -11.33 16.74
C PHE A 149 -5.82 -12.20 17.66
N ALA A 150 -7.15 -12.05 17.57
CA ALA A 150 -8.09 -12.67 18.51
C ALA A 150 -8.40 -14.14 18.18
N SER A 151 -8.28 -14.57 16.92
CA SER A 151 -8.67 -15.91 16.48
C SER A 151 -7.81 -16.40 15.32
N GLN A 152 -7.54 -17.71 15.31
CA GLN A 152 -6.82 -18.42 14.25
C GLN A 152 -7.71 -19.45 13.53
N GLU A 153 -9.02 -19.26 13.56
CA GLU A 153 -9.93 -20.17 12.86
C GLU A 153 -9.82 -19.99 11.34
N PHE A 154 -10.07 -21.06 10.60
CA PHE A 154 -10.01 -21.08 9.13
C PHE A 154 -10.86 -19.98 8.46
N ALA A 155 -12.05 -19.69 9.01
CA ALA A 155 -12.88 -18.61 8.51
C ALA A 155 -12.22 -17.24 8.64
N VAL A 156 -11.41 -17.03 9.66
CA VAL A 156 -10.65 -15.80 9.92
C VAL A 156 -9.49 -15.69 8.94
N GLU A 157 -8.81 -16.80 8.65
CA GLU A 157 -7.71 -16.84 7.67
C GLU A 157 -8.16 -16.41 6.26
N ILE A 158 -9.43 -16.62 5.91
CA ILE A 158 -10.00 -16.16 4.63
C ILE A 158 -10.50 -14.72 4.72
N LEU A 159 -11.26 -14.40 5.76
CA LEU A 159 -11.94 -13.11 5.90
C LEU A 159 -10.97 -11.95 6.11
N VAL A 160 -9.98 -12.14 6.98
CA VAL A 160 -9.04 -11.07 7.34
C VAL A 160 -8.25 -10.54 6.14
N PRO A 161 -7.63 -11.39 5.30
CA PRO A 161 -6.92 -10.90 4.12
C PRO A 161 -7.84 -10.21 3.10
N ALA A 162 -9.07 -10.69 2.95
CA ALA A 162 -10.05 -10.05 2.08
C ALA A 162 -10.43 -8.65 2.61
N LEU A 163 -10.63 -8.49 3.91
CA LEU A 163 -10.87 -7.19 4.55
C LEU A 163 -9.67 -6.26 4.42
N LEU A 164 -8.44 -6.78 4.56
CA LEU A 164 -7.21 -6.01 4.34
C LEU A 164 -7.13 -5.49 2.90
N GLY A 165 -7.34 -6.37 1.92
CA GLY A 165 -7.35 -5.98 0.51
C GLY A 165 -8.42 -4.92 0.22
N PHE A 166 -9.62 -5.11 0.75
CA PHE A 166 -10.73 -4.17 0.61
C PHE A 166 -10.40 -2.79 1.23
N SER A 167 -9.89 -2.79 2.45
CA SER A 167 -9.50 -1.56 3.17
C SER A 167 -8.42 -0.78 2.44
N LEU A 168 -7.32 -1.45 2.07
CA LEU A 168 -6.21 -0.85 1.34
C LEU A 168 -6.63 -0.35 -0.04
N GLY A 169 -7.55 -1.04 -0.71
CA GLY A 169 -8.14 -0.62 -1.97
C GLY A 169 -8.85 0.73 -1.84
N ILE A 170 -9.77 0.86 -0.88
CA ILE A 170 -10.53 2.10 -0.65
C ILE A 170 -9.59 3.23 -0.19
N ILE A 171 -8.76 2.99 0.83
CA ILE A 171 -7.86 4.01 1.37
C ILE A 171 -6.96 4.55 0.26
N GLY A 172 -6.30 3.67 -0.48
CA GLY A 172 -5.35 4.06 -1.51
C GLY A 172 -5.98 4.92 -2.61
N SER A 173 -7.17 4.56 -3.10
CA SER A 173 -7.85 5.33 -4.15
C SER A 173 -8.24 6.74 -3.69
N ARG A 174 -8.71 6.86 -2.45
CA ARG A 174 -9.15 8.14 -1.89
C ARG A 174 -7.98 9.06 -1.54
N PHE A 175 -6.88 8.52 -1.02
CA PHE A 175 -5.67 9.31 -0.80
C PHE A 175 -5.05 9.79 -2.12
N LEU A 176 -5.02 8.97 -3.16
CA LEU A 176 -4.57 9.42 -4.47
C LEU A 176 -5.43 10.59 -4.98
N LEU A 177 -6.76 10.49 -4.82
CA LEU A 177 -7.66 11.57 -5.21
C LEU A 177 -7.39 12.85 -4.41
N PHE A 178 -7.08 12.75 -3.11
CA PHE A 178 -6.68 13.91 -2.32
C PHE A 178 -5.41 14.56 -2.86
N TYR A 179 -4.40 13.78 -3.22
CA TYR A 179 -3.18 14.29 -3.82
C TYR A 179 -3.44 15.00 -5.14
N ILE A 180 -4.27 14.42 -6.02
CA ILE A 180 -4.62 15.02 -7.30
C ILE A 180 -5.37 16.35 -7.10
N LYS A 181 -6.28 16.42 -6.12
CA LYS A 181 -7.04 17.64 -5.81
C LYS A 181 -6.22 18.71 -5.09
N LEU A 182 -5.16 18.32 -4.38
CA LEU A 182 -4.24 19.25 -3.72
C LEU A 182 -3.26 19.89 -4.70
N ALA A 183 -2.90 19.17 -5.76
CA ALA A 183 -1.89 19.60 -6.73
C ALA A 183 -2.36 20.73 -7.62
N LYS A 184 -1.49 21.71 -7.88
CA LYS A 184 -1.68 22.67 -8.96
C LYS A 184 -1.56 21.98 -10.32
N HIS A 185 -2.06 22.61 -11.39
CA HIS A 185 -2.14 21.99 -12.72
C HIS A 185 -0.77 21.41 -13.20
N CYS A 186 0.32 22.12 -12.97
CA CYS A 186 1.67 21.67 -13.35
C CYS A 186 2.28 20.64 -12.40
N GLN A 187 1.71 20.39 -11.23
CA GLN A 187 2.24 19.51 -10.18
C GLN A 187 1.54 18.15 -10.10
N ARG A 188 0.63 17.83 -11.01
CA ARG A 188 -0.15 16.60 -10.96
C ARG A 188 0.71 15.33 -11.04
N GLY A 189 1.75 15.33 -11.86
CA GLY A 189 2.71 14.23 -11.94
C GLY A 189 3.46 14.04 -10.62
N THR A 190 3.98 15.12 -10.05
CA THR A 190 4.64 15.10 -8.74
C THR A 190 3.71 14.61 -7.63
N SER A 191 2.44 14.99 -7.66
CA SER A 191 1.47 14.55 -6.64
C SER A 191 1.21 13.05 -6.67
N VAL A 192 1.07 12.48 -7.87
CA VAL A 192 0.93 11.03 -8.06
C VAL A 192 2.19 10.29 -7.60
N ASN A 193 3.36 10.79 -7.98
CA ASN A 193 4.64 10.22 -7.54
C ASN A 193 4.80 10.29 -6.02
N SER A 194 4.39 11.39 -5.38
CA SER A 194 4.44 11.53 -3.91
C SER A 194 3.54 10.52 -3.20
N PHE A 195 2.36 10.26 -3.76
CA PHE A 195 1.47 9.23 -3.24
C PHE A 195 2.14 7.84 -3.29
N PHE A 196 2.68 7.45 -4.46
CA PHE A 196 3.35 6.15 -4.60
C PHE A 196 4.60 6.06 -3.73
N LEU A 197 5.39 7.13 -3.66
CA LEU A 197 6.57 7.16 -2.79
C LEU A 197 6.19 6.93 -1.31
N ALA A 198 5.15 7.61 -0.82
CA ALA A 198 4.67 7.42 0.56
C ALA A 198 4.18 5.99 0.80
N TRP A 199 3.44 5.45 -0.18
CA TRP A 199 2.90 4.09 -0.13
C TRP A 199 4.00 3.04 -0.02
N GLU A 200 4.97 3.10 -0.92
CA GLU A 200 6.09 2.15 -0.97
C GLU A 200 7.04 2.31 0.23
N LEU A 201 7.32 3.54 0.66
CA LEU A 201 8.14 3.79 1.85
C LEU A 201 7.52 3.17 3.10
N GLY A 202 6.23 3.41 3.34
CA GLY A 202 5.57 2.87 4.52
C GLY A 202 5.54 1.35 4.50
N LEU A 203 5.15 0.76 3.37
CA LEU A 203 5.10 -0.69 3.20
C LEU A 203 6.49 -1.34 3.40
N SER A 204 7.51 -0.77 2.77
CA SER A 204 8.89 -1.28 2.87
C SER A 204 9.46 -1.16 4.28
N LEU A 205 9.19 -0.04 4.97
CA LEU A 205 9.60 0.14 6.37
C LEU A 205 8.90 -0.87 7.30
N GLY A 206 7.60 -1.09 7.11
CA GLY A 206 6.84 -2.07 7.89
C GLY A 206 7.34 -3.49 7.67
N LEU A 207 7.49 -3.91 6.41
CA LEU A 207 8.06 -5.21 6.06
C LEU A 207 9.48 -5.37 6.59
N GLY A 208 10.36 -4.38 6.35
CA GLY A 208 11.76 -4.45 6.75
C GLY A 208 11.93 -4.56 8.26
N LEU A 209 11.24 -3.72 9.05
CA LEU A 209 11.28 -3.81 10.50
C LEU A 209 10.64 -5.10 11.01
N GLY A 210 9.51 -5.52 10.44
CA GLY A 210 8.87 -6.75 10.83
C GLY A 210 9.76 -7.98 10.61
N PHE A 211 10.42 -8.10 9.46
CA PHE A 211 11.39 -9.17 9.22
C PHE A 211 12.62 -9.07 10.13
N LEU A 212 13.10 -7.87 10.46
CA LEU A 212 14.19 -7.72 11.42
C LEU A 212 13.79 -8.27 12.79
N PHE A 213 12.60 -7.95 13.29
CA PHE A 213 12.09 -8.46 14.56
C PHE A 213 11.85 -9.97 14.52
N HIS A 214 11.24 -10.47 13.44
CA HIS A 214 10.98 -11.91 13.28
C HIS A 214 12.29 -12.74 13.30
N ASN A 215 13.39 -12.20 12.82
CA ASN A 215 14.68 -12.89 12.80
C ASN A 215 15.47 -12.81 14.13
N ILE A 216 15.00 -12.05 15.13
CA ILE A 216 15.68 -11.97 16.44
C ILE A 216 15.75 -13.33 17.14
N PRO A 217 14.66 -14.11 17.25
CA PRO A 217 14.72 -15.44 17.86
C PRO A 217 15.68 -16.39 17.13
N ALA A 218 15.67 -16.40 15.79
CA ALA A 218 16.58 -17.21 15.00
C ALA A 218 18.06 -16.86 15.24
N ARG A 219 18.38 -15.58 15.36
CA ARG A 219 19.74 -15.11 15.69
C ARG A 219 20.17 -15.48 17.10
N ALA A 220 19.22 -15.61 18.03
CA ALA A 220 19.44 -16.07 19.40
C ALA A 220 19.47 -17.61 19.52
N HIS A 221 19.43 -18.35 18.40
CA HIS A 221 19.47 -19.82 18.32
C HIS A 221 18.29 -20.51 19.02
N PHE A 222 17.13 -19.86 19.07
CA PHE A 222 15.90 -20.51 19.52
C PHE A 222 15.32 -21.39 18.40
N ASP A 223 14.78 -22.55 18.76
CA ASP A 223 14.05 -23.42 17.85
C ASP A 223 12.75 -22.74 17.38
N VAL A 224 12.26 -23.07 16.19
CA VAL A 224 11.08 -22.47 15.56
C VAL A 224 9.82 -22.60 16.45
N ASP A 225 9.71 -23.70 17.22
CA ASP A 225 8.60 -23.96 18.14
C ASP A 225 8.74 -23.22 19.49
N HIS A 226 9.80 -22.43 19.68
CA HIS A 226 10.02 -21.73 20.92
C HIS A 226 8.97 -20.61 21.13
N PRO A 227 8.39 -20.46 22.35
CA PRO A 227 7.34 -19.46 22.61
C PRO A 227 7.69 -18.01 22.24
N VAL A 228 8.96 -17.68 22.16
CA VAL A 228 9.44 -16.36 21.74
C VAL A 228 9.00 -15.98 20.33
N TYR A 229 8.88 -16.94 19.40
CA TYR A 229 8.38 -16.64 18.06
C TYR A 229 6.93 -16.15 18.10
N ASN A 230 6.06 -16.84 18.84
CA ASN A 230 4.67 -16.42 19.00
C ASN A 230 4.55 -15.06 19.68
N MET A 231 5.43 -14.75 20.64
CA MET A 231 5.47 -13.44 21.31
C MET A 231 5.88 -12.32 20.32
N VAL A 232 6.86 -12.57 19.46
CA VAL A 232 7.32 -11.60 18.45
C VAL A 232 6.24 -11.37 17.40
N GLU A 233 5.61 -12.41 16.88
CA GLU A 233 4.52 -12.32 15.91
C GLU A 233 3.30 -11.57 16.47
N SER A 234 2.88 -11.93 17.68
CA SER A 234 1.83 -11.23 18.41
C SER A 234 2.19 -9.74 18.62
N GLY A 235 3.44 -9.46 19.00
CA GLY A 235 3.93 -8.09 19.14
C GLY A 235 3.84 -7.29 17.86
N MET A 236 4.22 -7.86 16.72
CA MET A 236 4.13 -7.19 15.41
C MET A 236 2.69 -6.86 15.03
N LEU A 237 1.73 -7.76 15.29
CA LEU A 237 0.31 -7.50 15.06
C LEU A 237 -0.23 -6.38 15.96
N HIS A 238 0.22 -6.31 17.21
CA HIS A 238 -0.14 -5.20 18.12
C HIS A 238 0.41 -3.86 17.60
N TYR A 239 1.66 -3.80 17.15
CA TYR A 239 2.24 -2.58 16.58
C TYR A 239 1.55 -2.19 15.27
N ALA A 240 1.14 -3.14 14.44
CA ALA A 240 0.36 -2.89 13.24
C ALA A 240 -1.00 -2.25 13.60
N LEU A 241 -1.72 -2.81 14.56
CA LEU A 241 -2.99 -2.27 15.04
C LEU A 241 -2.81 -0.87 15.65
N LEU A 242 -1.79 -0.69 16.48
CA LEU A 242 -1.47 0.62 17.07
C LEU A 242 -1.21 1.67 16.00
N ALA A 243 -0.40 1.35 14.99
CA ALA A 243 -0.12 2.24 13.87
C ALA A 243 -1.40 2.60 13.09
N THR A 244 -2.32 1.65 12.90
CA THR A 244 -3.62 1.91 12.27
C THR A 244 -4.49 2.84 13.11
N ILE A 245 -4.56 2.64 14.43
CA ILE A 245 -5.31 3.51 15.35
C ILE A 245 -4.72 4.93 15.32
N VAL A 246 -3.41 5.05 15.45
CA VAL A 246 -2.72 6.36 15.38
C VAL A 246 -3.00 7.03 14.04
N SER A 247 -2.93 6.29 12.93
CA SER A 247 -3.23 6.80 11.60
C SER A 247 -4.67 7.31 11.48
N LEU A 248 -5.65 6.59 12.05
CA LEU A 248 -7.05 7.01 12.08
C LEU A 248 -7.24 8.32 12.84
N LEU A 249 -6.62 8.44 14.02
CA LEU A 249 -6.67 9.66 14.83
C LEU A 249 -5.99 10.82 14.10
N VAL A 250 -4.79 10.63 13.57
CA VAL A 250 -4.04 11.62 12.80
C VAL A 250 -4.85 12.06 11.57
N TYR A 251 -5.44 11.11 10.84
CA TYR A 251 -6.29 11.42 9.69
C TYR A 251 -7.48 12.29 10.08
N ASN A 252 -8.24 11.87 11.08
CA ASN A 252 -9.50 12.53 11.45
C ASN A 252 -9.29 13.92 12.05
N PHE A 253 -8.29 14.09 12.92
CA PHE A 253 -8.09 15.33 13.69
C PHE A 253 -7.09 16.29 13.07
N LEU A 254 -6.12 15.82 12.29
CA LEU A 254 -5.07 16.66 11.74
C LEU A 254 -5.13 16.74 10.21
N VAL A 255 -5.09 15.59 9.52
CA VAL A 255 -4.92 15.54 8.08
C VAL A 255 -6.15 16.02 7.32
N HIS A 256 -7.33 15.50 7.67
CA HIS A 256 -8.55 15.89 6.99
C HIS A 256 -8.93 17.38 7.20
N PRO A 257 -8.90 17.96 8.41
CA PRO A 257 -9.15 19.39 8.60
C PRO A 257 -8.12 20.26 7.87
N TRP A 258 -6.84 19.85 7.89
CA TRP A 258 -5.80 20.53 7.14
C TRP A 258 -6.08 20.48 5.62
N TYR A 259 -6.41 19.30 5.08
CA TYR A 259 -6.75 19.13 3.66
C TYR A 259 -7.91 20.00 3.23
N MET A 260 -8.97 20.10 4.04
CA MET A 260 -10.15 20.92 3.72
C MET A 260 -9.82 22.41 3.59
N LYS A 261 -8.79 22.89 4.30
CA LYS A 261 -8.30 24.29 4.21
C LYS A 261 -7.41 24.54 2.98
N HIS A 262 -6.70 23.50 2.50
CA HIS A 262 -5.66 23.65 1.47
C HIS A 262 -6.03 23.06 0.12
N LYS A 263 -7.13 22.31 0.00
CA LYS A 263 -7.56 21.75 -1.29
C LYS A 263 -7.84 22.86 -2.31
N ASN A 264 -7.35 22.69 -3.53
CA ASN A 264 -7.73 23.56 -4.64
C ASN A 264 -9.19 23.27 -5.00
N ARG A 265 -9.99 24.34 -5.10
CA ARG A 265 -11.40 24.27 -5.50
C ARG A 265 -11.55 24.06 -7.00
#